data_ed07070fc2f33d15eeb50d4568d57313
#
_entry.id   ed07070fc2f33d15eeb50d4568d57313
#
_cell.length_a   1.000
_cell.length_b   1.000
_cell.length_c   1.000
_cell.angle_alpha   90.00
_cell.angle_beta   90.00
_cell.angle_gamma   90.00
#
_symmetry.space_group_name_H-M   'P 1'
#
loop_
_entity.id
_entity.type
_entity.pdbx_description
1 polymer ?
#
loop_
_entity_poly.entity_id
_entity_poly.type
_entity_poly.pdbx_seq_one_letter_code
_entity_poly.pdbx_strand_id
1 'polypeptide(L)'
;MKIAAIARSPEDSPNMCDKDTRLLMCIAERFTQRGHSVVFPDKHGNVPEGCHALYHMSRTATTLEQISQCEAAGTIVVNSVAGVNNCSRRLFTEILQREGIAQPQYRIVNTDDTTAPPPHFPVWLKRGNGWSSHPDDVCHVASTYEYAKALQSMNERGVSEAVCCEHIEGDIIKFYGISGRGFFRWHHPNPATTKFGLEKHNGATQNHPFDEELLRSMAFKAASAIGIEIFGGDCIVTADGQIYIIDINDFPSYSAYCKEAAEEIAMLIENKTDYERRK
;
A
#
# COMPACT_ATOMS: atom_id res chain seq x y z
N MET A 1 -3.23 1.68 -28.16
CA MET A 1 -2.49 2.68 -27.36
C MET A 1 -1.08 2.20 -27.10
N LYS A 2 -0.13 3.11 -26.81
CA LYS A 2 1.19 2.80 -26.24
C LYS A 2 1.10 3.01 -24.75
N ILE A 3 1.42 2.01 -23.95
CA ILE A 3 1.26 1.99 -22.49
C ILE A 3 2.61 1.63 -21.87
N ALA A 4 3.07 2.42 -20.88
CA ALA A 4 4.27 2.10 -20.13
C ALA A 4 3.94 1.25 -18.90
N ALA A 5 4.79 0.27 -18.62
CA ALA A 5 4.72 -0.60 -17.44
C ALA A 5 6.02 -0.51 -16.64
N ILE A 6 5.95 -0.11 -15.36
CA ILE A 6 7.15 0.11 -14.53
C ILE A 6 7.07 -0.77 -13.29
N ALA A 7 8.06 -1.64 -13.15
CA ALA A 7 8.18 -2.54 -12.00
C ALA A 7 8.56 -1.80 -10.70
N ARG A 8 8.27 -2.44 -9.58
CA ARG A 8 8.83 -2.06 -8.28
C ARG A 8 10.29 -2.48 -8.20
N SER A 9 11.13 -1.64 -7.60
CA SER A 9 12.49 -2.00 -7.28
C SER A 9 12.53 -3.20 -6.32
N PRO A 10 13.43 -4.16 -6.48
CA PRO A 10 13.62 -5.25 -5.53
C PRO A 10 13.84 -4.78 -4.08
N GLU A 11 14.50 -3.63 -3.90
CA GLU A 11 14.76 -3.01 -2.60
C GLU A 11 13.47 -2.57 -1.90
N ASP A 12 12.46 -2.14 -2.67
CA ASP A 12 11.15 -1.70 -2.16
C ASP A 12 10.19 -2.88 -1.93
N SER A 13 10.54 -4.09 -2.37
CA SER A 13 9.66 -5.27 -2.32
C SER A 13 10.38 -6.53 -1.80
N PRO A 14 10.98 -6.49 -0.61
CA PRO A 14 11.65 -7.66 -0.07
C PRO A 14 10.67 -8.84 0.02
N ASN A 15 11.10 -10.00 -0.49
CA ASN A 15 10.32 -11.25 -0.53
C ASN A 15 9.06 -11.25 -1.42
N MET A 16 8.83 -10.20 -2.21
CA MET A 16 7.60 -10.09 -3.03
C MET A 16 7.88 -9.84 -4.52
N CYS A 17 9.14 -9.73 -4.95
CA CYS A 17 9.52 -9.36 -6.32
C CYS A 17 8.87 -10.24 -7.39
N ASP A 18 8.85 -11.57 -7.20
CA ASP A 18 8.24 -12.49 -8.17
C ASP A 18 6.73 -12.28 -8.30
N LYS A 19 6.06 -11.98 -7.18
CA LYS A 19 4.62 -11.73 -7.17
C LYS A 19 4.27 -10.39 -7.84
N ASP A 20 5.04 -9.35 -7.57
CA ASP A 20 4.90 -8.04 -8.19
C ASP A 20 5.17 -8.12 -9.70
N THR A 21 6.27 -8.77 -10.11
CA THR A 21 6.59 -9.01 -11.52
C THR A 21 5.49 -9.81 -12.21
N ARG A 22 4.97 -10.85 -11.58
CA ARG A 22 3.87 -11.64 -12.13
C ARG A 22 2.64 -10.79 -12.42
N LEU A 23 2.22 -9.93 -11.48
CA LEU A 23 1.06 -9.05 -11.71
C LEU A 23 1.35 -8.07 -12.84
N LEU A 24 2.52 -7.42 -12.83
CA LEU A 24 2.92 -6.47 -13.87
C LEU A 24 2.82 -7.09 -15.26
N MET A 25 3.33 -8.31 -15.41
CA MET A 25 3.32 -9.05 -16.69
C MET A 25 1.92 -9.55 -17.06
N CYS A 26 1.09 -9.97 -16.10
CA CYS A 26 -0.30 -10.31 -16.37
C CYS A 26 -1.08 -9.10 -16.92
N ILE A 27 -0.87 -7.89 -16.39
CA ILE A 27 -1.50 -6.67 -16.90
C ILE A 27 -1.00 -6.37 -18.32
N ALA A 28 0.31 -6.47 -18.56
CA ALA A 28 0.90 -6.27 -19.90
C ALA A 28 0.32 -7.24 -20.93
N GLU A 29 0.13 -8.50 -20.54
CA GLU A 29 -0.52 -9.50 -21.39
C GLU A 29 -1.95 -9.12 -21.75
N ARG A 30 -2.77 -8.63 -20.78
CA ARG A 30 -4.14 -8.17 -21.06
C ARG A 30 -4.17 -7.03 -22.07
N PHE A 31 -3.29 -6.05 -21.93
CA PHE A 31 -3.17 -4.96 -22.89
C PHE A 31 -2.77 -5.46 -24.29
N THR A 32 -1.80 -6.37 -24.37
CA THR A 32 -1.36 -6.93 -25.65
C THR A 32 -2.48 -7.71 -26.34
N GLN A 33 -3.24 -8.53 -25.61
CA GLN A 33 -4.40 -9.26 -26.12
C GLN A 33 -5.51 -8.33 -26.64
N ARG A 34 -5.59 -7.10 -26.13
CA ARG A 34 -6.53 -6.05 -26.55
C ARG A 34 -5.98 -5.12 -27.65
N GLY A 35 -4.82 -5.49 -28.23
CA GLY A 35 -4.21 -4.76 -29.36
C GLY A 35 -3.45 -3.49 -28.95
N HIS A 36 -3.06 -3.35 -27.69
CA HIS A 36 -2.20 -2.26 -27.24
C HIS A 36 -0.73 -2.65 -27.24
N SER A 37 0.15 -1.65 -27.39
CA SER A 37 1.60 -1.84 -27.27
C SER A 37 2.05 -1.52 -25.84
N VAL A 38 2.69 -2.47 -25.17
CA VAL A 38 3.27 -2.26 -23.84
C VAL A 38 4.78 -2.10 -23.95
N VAL A 39 5.30 -1.08 -23.31
CA VAL A 39 6.73 -0.74 -23.27
C VAL A 39 7.23 -0.67 -21.84
N PHE A 40 8.49 -1.01 -21.64
CA PHE A 40 9.15 -1.04 -20.33
C PHE A 40 10.29 -0.02 -20.31
N PRO A 41 10.77 0.39 -19.12
CA PRO A 41 11.99 1.20 -19.00
C PRO A 41 13.17 0.59 -19.75
N ASP A 42 14.05 1.45 -20.23
CA ASP A 42 15.27 1.01 -20.89
C ASP A 42 16.28 0.40 -19.90
N LYS A 43 17.45 -0.06 -20.41
CA LYS A 43 18.52 -0.63 -19.58
C LYS A 43 19.13 0.32 -18.54
N HIS A 44 18.84 1.62 -18.65
CA HIS A 44 19.27 2.64 -17.71
C HIS A 44 18.15 3.04 -16.73
N GLY A 45 16.97 2.42 -16.83
CA GLY A 45 15.81 2.70 -15.98
C GLY A 45 15.02 3.95 -16.40
N ASN A 46 15.25 4.49 -17.61
CA ASN A 46 14.50 5.65 -18.08
C ASN A 46 13.05 5.27 -18.40
N VAL A 47 12.13 6.07 -17.88
CA VAL A 47 10.68 5.91 -18.13
C VAL A 47 10.38 6.21 -19.59
N PRO A 48 9.62 5.33 -20.31
CA PRO A 48 9.30 5.53 -21.71
C PRO A 48 8.43 6.77 -21.95
N GLU A 49 8.87 7.64 -22.83
CA GLU A 49 8.14 8.85 -23.22
C GLU A 49 7.08 8.59 -24.32
N GLY A 50 6.16 9.56 -24.47
CA GLY A 50 5.12 9.53 -25.51
C GLY A 50 4.13 8.37 -25.36
N CYS A 51 3.90 7.91 -24.13
CA CYS A 51 2.89 6.92 -23.80
C CYS A 51 1.53 7.60 -23.54
N HIS A 52 0.45 6.93 -23.90
CA HIS A 52 -0.91 7.41 -23.63
C HIS A 52 -1.30 7.18 -22.18
N ALA A 53 -0.80 6.07 -21.62
CA ALA A 53 -0.99 5.72 -20.21
C ALA A 53 0.28 5.06 -19.65
N LEU A 54 0.37 5.08 -18.34
CA LEU A 54 1.44 4.47 -17.57
C LEU A 54 0.84 3.84 -16.30
N TYR A 55 1.21 2.60 -16.02
CA TYR A 55 0.99 1.97 -14.71
C TYR A 55 2.32 1.57 -14.09
N HIS A 56 2.42 1.76 -12.79
CA HIS A 56 3.68 1.53 -12.11
C HIS A 56 3.49 1.00 -10.69
N MET A 57 4.48 0.28 -10.24
CA MET A 57 4.62 -0.17 -8.86
C MET A 57 5.82 0.48 -8.16
N SER A 58 6.48 1.44 -8.83
CA SER A 58 7.71 2.08 -8.33
C SER A 58 7.43 3.00 -7.15
N ARG A 59 8.38 2.99 -6.21
CA ARG A 59 8.47 3.87 -5.04
C ARG A 59 9.79 4.61 -4.98
N THR A 60 10.70 4.34 -5.91
CA THR A 60 12.02 4.97 -6.00
C THR A 60 11.89 6.43 -6.38
N ALA A 61 12.49 7.34 -5.63
CA ALA A 61 12.34 8.79 -5.80
C ALA A 61 12.66 9.27 -7.22
N THR A 62 13.77 8.80 -7.82
CA THR A 62 14.17 9.16 -9.19
C THR A 62 13.18 8.70 -10.24
N THR A 63 12.61 7.50 -10.09
CA THR A 63 11.58 6.99 -11.00
C THR A 63 10.26 7.74 -10.83
N LEU A 64 9.85 8.04 -9.60
CA LEU A 64 8.65 8.84 -9.33
C LEU A 64 8.76 10.26 -9.89
N GLU A 65 9.95 10.86 -9.88
CA GLU A 65 10.18 12.17 -10.52
C GLU A 65 9.94 12.09 -12.03
N GLN A 66 10.49 11.09 -12.73
CA GLN A 66 10.25 10.90 -14.16
C GLN A 66 8.77 10.62 -14.45
N ILE A 67 8.09 9.81 -13.64
CA ILE A 67 6.66 9.54 -13.78
C ILE A 67 5.85 10.83 -13.58
N SER A 68 6.21 11.68 -12.62
CA SER A 68 5.57 12.98 -12.40
C SER A 68 5.70 13.91 -13.62
N GLN A 69 6.84 13.87 -14.32
CA GLN A 69 7.02 14.60 -15.57
C GLN A 69 6.11 14.07 -16.69
N CYS A 70 5.95 12.76 -16.80
CA CYS A 70 5.00 12.16 -17.73
C CYS A 70 3.54 12.55 -17.39
N GLU A 71 3.19 12.55 -16.11
CA GLU A 71 1.87 12.97 -15.61
C GLU A 71 1.59 14.44 -15.96
N ALA A 72 2.57 15.34 -15.70
CA ALA A 72 2.49 16.75 -16.06
C ALA A 72 2.38 16.97 -17.58
N ALA A 73 2.95 16.09 -18.40
CA ALA A 73 2.84 16.11 -19.86
C ALA A 73 1.52 15.52 -20.40
N GLY A 74 0.58 15.11 -19.52
CA GLY A 74 -0.75 14.58 -19.88
C GLY A 74 -0.82 13.06 -20.09
N THR A 75 0.22 12.30 -19.73
CA THR A 75 0.13 10.84 -19.67
C THR A 75 -0.81 10.43 -18.54
N ILE A 76 -1.75 9.52 -18.80
CA ILE A 76 -2.59 8.94 -17.75
C ILE A 76 -1.75 8.02 -16.87
N VAL A 77 -1.55 8.40 -15.61
CA VAL A 77 -0.75 7.64 -14.65
C VAL A 77 -1.64 6.96 -13.61
N VAL A 78 -1.43 5.68 -13.34
CA VAL A 78 -2.16 4.88 -12.34
C VAL A 78 -1.18 4.01 -11.54
N ASN A 79 -1.11 4.18 -10.21
CA ASN A 79 -1.68 5.26 -9.39
C ASN A 79 -0.89 6.58 -9.62
N SER A 80 -1.51 7.72 -9.34
CA SER A 80 -0.82 9.02 -9.41
C SER A 80 0.39 9.06 -8.46
N VAL A 81 1.41 9.84 -8.81
CA VAL A 81 2.60 10.02 -7.94
C VAL A 81 2.20 10.59 -6.57
N ALA A 82 1.27 11.54 -6.55
CA ALA A 82 0.74 12.10 -5.30
C ALA A 82 0.08 11.03 -4.43
N GLY A 83 -0.76 10.17 -5.01
CA GLY A 83 -1.40 9.06 -4.31
C GLY A 83 -0.40 8.06 -3.75
N VAL A 84 0.63 7.70 -4.52
CA VAL A 84 1.70 6.82 -4.05
C VAL A 84 2.42 7.44 -2.84
N ASN A 85 2.79 8.71 -2.90
CA ASN A 85 3.46 9.40 -1.78
C ASN A 85 2.57 9.47 -0.53
N ASN A 86 1.26 9.67 -0.71
CA ASN A 86 0.28 9.68 0.38
C ASN A 86 0.14 8.30 1.09
N CYS A 87 0.61 7.20 0.48
CA CYS A 87 0.67 5.89 1.11
C CYS A 87 1.83 5.75 2.12
N SER A 88 2.68 6.77 2.30
CA SER A 88 3.65 6.76 3.40
C SER A 88 2.92 6.71 4.75
N ARG A 89 3.49 5.97 5.70
CA ARG A 89 2.80 5.62 6.97
C ARG A 89 2.20 6.83 7.68
N ARG A 90 2.99 7.87 7.85
CA ARG A 90 2.54 9.11 8.48
C ARG A 90 1.37 9.73 7.70
N LEU A 91 1.54 9.95 6.39
CA LEU A 91 0.55 10.67 5.60
C LEU A 91 -0.78 9.94 5.53
N PHE A 92 -0.79 8.62 5.26
CA PHE A 92 -2.07 7.92 5.21
C PHE A 92 -2.76 7.91 6.59
N THR A 93 -2.01 7.78 7.70
CA THR A 93 -2.58 7.80 9.04
C THR A 93 -3.25 9.16 9.34
N GLU A 94 -2.59 10.28 8.98
CA GLU A 94 -3.15 11.63 9.12
C GLU A 94 -4.38 11.84 8.20
N ILE A 95 -4.35 11.28 6.97
CA ILE A 95 -5.48 11.31 6.04
C ILE A 95 -6.67 10.53 6.61
N LEU A 96 -6.48 9.30 7.10
CA LEU A 96 -7.54 8.51 7.70
C LEU A 96 -8.19 9.23 8.89
N GLN A 97 -7.38 9.88 9.73
CA GLN A 97 -7.89 10.67 10.86
C GLN A 97 -8.75 11.84 10.39
N ARG A 98 -8.27 12.62 9.43
CA ARG A 98 -9.00 13.77 8.87
C ARG A 98 -10.34 13.36 8.27
N GLU A 99 -10.38 12.20 7.62
CA GLU A 99 -11.58 11.66 6.99
C GLU A 99 -12.52 10.90 7.96
N GLY A 100 -12.13 10.77 9.22
CA GLY A 100 -12.94 10.05 10.22
C GLY A 100 -13.04 8.55 9.90
N ILE A 101 -12.02 7.96 9.32
CA ILE A 101 -11.94 6.52 9.06
C ILE A 101 -11.33 5.85 10.29
N ALA A 102 -12.02 4.83 10.82
CA ALA A 102 -11.57 4.15 12.03
C ALA A 102 -10.20 3.49 11.83
N GLN A 103 -9.27 3.81 12.71
CA GLN A 103 -7.91 3.30 12.79
C GLN A 103 -7.47 3.28 14.26
N PRO A 104 -6.40 2.56 14.64
CA PRO A 104 -5.86 2.61 15.99
C PRO A 104 -5.50 4.04 16.40
N GLN A 105 -5.66 4.37 17.68
CA GLN A 105 -5.12 5.63 18.19
C GLN A 105 -3.61 5.68 18.00
N TYR A 106 -3.10 6.85 17.60
CA TYR A 106 -1.70 6.99 17.27
C TYR A 106 -1.10 8.32 17.70
N ARG A 107 0.21 8.35 17.69
CA ARG A 107 1.01 9.58 17.78
C ARG A 107 2.22 9.48 16.87
N ILE A 108 2.67 10.61 16.35
CA ILE A 108 3.93 10.70 15.64
C ILE A 108 5.03 10.96 16.68
N VAL A 109 6.11 10.22 16.60
CA VAL A 109 7.26 10.33 17.51
C VAL A 109 8.54 10.50 16.71
N ASN A 110 9.47 11.34 17.20
CA ASN A 110 10.82 11.43 16.67
C ASN A 110 11.64 10.25 17.18
N THR A 111 12.43 9.65 16.33
CA THR A 111 13.19 8.44 16.68
C THR A 111 14.41 8.73 17.57
N ASP A 112 14.86 9.99 17.62
CA ASP A 112 15.91 10.46 18.52
C ASP A 112 15.41 10.78 19.94
N ASP A 113 14.08 10.83 20.15
CA ASP A 113 13.48 11.09 21.46
C ASP A 113 12.86 9.81 22.06
N THR A 114 13.59 9.19 22.98
CA THR A 114 13.13 8.01 23.72
C THR A 114 12.52 8.37 25.09
N THR A 115 12.39 9.65 25.45
CA THR A 115 12.03 10.10 26.79
C THR A 115 10.54 10.06 27.10
N ALA A 116 9.70 10.01 26.05
CA ALA A 116 8.24 10.04 26.16
C ALA A 116 7.60 8.72 25.67
N PRO A 117 7.72 7.61 26.40
CA PRO A 117 7.07 6.35 26.02
C PRO A 117 5.53 6.49 26.04
N PRO A 118 4.79 5.58 25.36
CA PRO A 118 3.35 5.53 25.45
C PRO A 118 2.89 5.17 26.87
N PRO A 119 1.69 5.62 27.27
CA PRO A 119 1.16 5.35 28.61
C PRO A 119 0.80 3.86 28.83
N HIS A 120 0.53 3.16 27.73
CA HIS A 120 0.11 1.75 27.75
C HIS A 120 0.88 0.94 26.73
N PHE A 121 1.06 -0.35 27.01
CA PHE A 121 1.64 -1.36 26.14
C PHE A 121 0.68 -2.57 26.03
N PRO A 122 0.76 -3.37 24.96
CA PRO A 122 1.69 -3.24 23.85
C PRO A 122 1.28 -2.14 22.84
N VAL A 123 2.26 -1.68 22.07
CA VAL A 123 2.07 -0.74 20.95
C VAL A 123 2.82 -1.23 19.71
N TRP A 124 2.45 -0.66 18.57
CA TRP A 124 3.19 -0.82 17.34
C TRP A 124 3.98 0.45 17.03
N LEU A 125 5.30 0.31 16.84
CA LEU A 125 6.13 1.34 16.23
C LEU A 125 6.32 1.01 14.77
N LYS A 126 5.96 1.94 13.90
CA LYS A 126 6.05 1.77 12.45
C LYS A 126 6.82 2.95 11.87
N ARG A 127 7.77 2.69 10.96
CA ARG A 127 8.48 3.75 10.23
C ARG A 127 7.49 4.77 9.68
N GLY A 128 7.67 6.07 9.95
CA GLY A 128 6.75 7.14 9.56
C GLY A 128 7.02 7.65 8.15
N ASN A 129 8.29 7.89 7.82
CA ASN A 129 8.73 8.44 6.55
C ASN A 129 8.96 7.33 5.51
N GLY A 130 8.03 7.15 4.58
CA GLY A 130 8.15 6.18 3.49
C GLY A 130 7.53 4.82 3.80
N TRP A 131 8.04 3.79 3.14
CA TRP A 131 7.51 2.42 3.17
C TRP A 131 8.42 1.48 3.95
N SER A 132 7.85 0.41 4.47
CA SER A 132 8.61 -0.61 5.19
C SER A 132 9.47 -1.42 4.21
N SER A 133 10.79 -1.25 4.28
CA SER A 133 11.80 -1.97 3.50
C SER A 133 12.67 -2.89 4.37
N HIS A 134 12.68 -2.68 5.69
CA HIS A 134 13.41 -3.48 6.65
C HIS A 134 12.45 -4.17 7.63
N PRO A 135 12.76 -5.38 8.14
CA PRO A 135 11.92 -6.06 9.13
C PRO A 135 11.61 -5.21 10.37
N ASP A 136 12.60 -4.43 10.84
CA ASP A 136 12.45 -3.56 12.02
C ASP A 136 11.79 -2.20 11.71
N ASP A 137 11.24 -2.01 10.51
CA ASP A 137 10.43 -0.84 10.21
C ASP A 137 8.99 -0.96 10.77
N VAL A 138 8.62 -2.15 11.27
CA VAL A 138 7.38 -2.40 12.01
C VAL A 138 7.72 -3.28 13.21
N CYS A 139 7.58 -2.75 14.42
CA CYS A 139 7.91 -3.42 15.67
C CYS A 139 6.67 -3.51 16.57
N HIS A 140 6.36 -4.71 17.06
CA HIS A 140 5.50 -4.90 18.21
C HIS A 140 6.32 -4.71 19.49
N VAL A 141 5.90 -3.81 20.37
CA VAL A 141 6.65 -3.34 21.50
C VAL A 141 5.81 -3.52 22.77
N ALA A 142 6.31 -4.29 23.72
CA ALA A 142 5.59 -4.65 24.95
C ALA A 142 6.10 -3.95 26.21
N SER A 143 7.15 -3.12 26.12
CA SER A 143 7.74 -2.43 27.27
C SER A 143 8.45 -1.13 26.87
N THR A 144 8.69 -0.27 27.86
CA THR A 144 9.48 0.97 27.68
C THR A 144 10.90 0.67 27.18
N TYR A 145 11.50 -0.43 27.61
CA TYR A 145 12.84 -0.83 27.16
C TYR A 145 12.84 -1.18 25.67
N GLU A 146 11.88 -2.00 25.22
CA GLU A 146 11.74 -2.35 23.82
C GLU A 146 11.38 -1.14 22.95
N TYR A 147 10.58 -0.21 23.49
CA TYR A 147 10.24 1.05 22.84
C TYR A 147 11.50 1.87 22.54
N ALA A 148 12.33 2.12 23.55
CA ALA A 148 13.56 2.88 23.38
C ALA A 148 14.51 2.20 22.39
N LYS A 149 14.68 0.87 22.50
CA LYS A 149 15.52 0.08 21.59
C LYS A 149 15.02 0.14 20.13
N ALA A 150 13.73 0.04 19.91
CA ALA A 150 13.16 0.10 18.57
C ALA A 150 13.34 1.48 17.92
N LEU A 151 13.12 2.57 18.68
CA LEU A 151 13.36 3.93 18.20
C LEU A 151 14.84 4.15 17.89
N GLN A 152 15.74 3.72 18.77
CA GLN A 152 17.19 3.81 18.53
C GLN A 152 17.58 3.07 17.25
N SER A 153 17.12 1.84 17.06
CA SER A 153 17.40 1.06 15.84
C SER A 153 16.88 1.77 14.58
N MET A 154 15.71 2.40 14.63
CA MET A 154 15.19 3.20 13.52
C MET A 154 16.05 4.43 13.25
N ASN A 155 16.45 5.15 14.30
CA ASN A 155 17.29 6.35 14.20
C ASN A 155 18.66 6.03 13.59
N GLU A 156 19.31 4.94 14.02
CA GLU A 156 20.60 4.47 13.49
C GLU A 156 20.55 4.13 11.98
N ARG A 157 19.37 3.77 11.47
CA ARG A 157 19.12 3.55 10.04
C ARG A 157 18.68 4.83 9.30
N GLY A 158 18.69 5.99 9.94
CA GLY A 158 18.30 7.27 9.33
C GLY A 158 16.77 7.46 9.19
N VAL A 159 15.97 6.68 9.90
CA VAL A 159 14.53 6.91 10.02
C VAL A 159 14.31 7.99 11.06
N SER A 160 13.83 9.17 10.68
CA SER A 160 13.70 10.32 11.58
C SER A 160 12.44 10.31 12.43
N GLU A 161 11.39 9.63 11.97
CA GLU A 161 10.08 9.62 12.65
C GLU A 161 9.41 8.25 12.56
N ALA A 162 8.61 7.93 13.58
CA ALA A 162 7.79 6.74 13.61
C ALA A 162 6.33 7.08 13.96
N VAL A 163 5.40 6.25 13.49
CA VAL A 163 4.02 6.21 13.95
C VAL A 163 3.93 5.19 15.07
N CYS A 164 3.64 5.66 16.28
CA CYS A 164 3.37 4.81 17.44
C CYS A 164 1.84 4.66 17.56
N CYS A 165 1.32 3.47 17.35
CA CYS A 165 -0.10 3.20 17.47
C CYS A 165 -0.41 2.09 18.48
N GLU A 166 -1.58 2.16 19.10
CA GLU A 166 -2.04 1.12 20.02
C GLU A 166 -2.14 -0.23 19.34
N HIS A 167 -1.97 -1.30 20.12
CA HIS A 167 -2.30 -2.64 19.67
C HIS A 167 -3.80 -2.88 19.86
N ILE A 168 -4.45 -3.33 18.80
CA ILE A 168 -5.85 -3.75 18.84
C ILE A 168 -5.88 -5.28 18.71
N GLU A 169 -6.58 -5.94 19.64
CA GLU A 169 -6.82 -7.37 19.57
C GLU A 169 -7.92 -7.66 18.56
N GLY A 170 -7.75 -8.70 17.74
CA GLY A 170 -8.74 -9.10 16.75
C GLY A 170 -8.14 -9.86 15.58
N ASP A 171 -9.00 -10.21 14.64
CA ASP A 171 -8.62 -10.89 13.41
C ASP A 171 -8.03 -9.90 12.41
N ILE A 172 -6.87 -10.25 11.85
CA ILE A 172 -6.31 -9.49 10.72
C ILE A 172 -7.02 -9.94 9.45
N ILE A 173 -7.44 -8.97 8.65
CA ILE A 173 -8.00 -9.17 7.32
C ILE A 173 -7.19 -8.36 6.32
N LYS A 174 -6.80 -9.01 5.23
CA LYS A 174 -6.20 -8.36 4.05
C LYS A 174 -7.29 -8.05 3.05
N PHE A 175 -7.33 -6.83 2.58
CA PHE A 175 -8.29 -6.41 1.56
C PHE A 175 -7.60 -5.83 0.32
N TYR A 176 -8.30 -5.90 -0.81
CA TYR A 176 -7.83 -5.45 -2.12
C TYR A 176 -8.98 -4.81 -2.88
N GLY A 177 -8.73 -3.67 -3.53
CA GLY A 177 -9.73 -2.98 -4.31
C GLY A 177 -9.17 -2.33 -5.56
N ILE A 178 -10.06 -2.12 -6.55
CA ILE A 178 -9.79 -1.38 -7.77
C ILE A 178 -10.96 -0.40 -7.96
N SER A 179 -10.68 0.89 -7.89
CA SER A 179 -11.70 1.95 -7.95
C SER A 179 -12.42 1.96 -9.30
N GLY A 180 -13.73 2.23 -9.27
CA GLY A 180 -14.54 2.30 -10.48
C GLY A 180 -14.78 0.98 -11.21
N ARG A 181 -14.31 -0.15 -10.67
CA ARG A 181 -14.44 -1.47 -11.31
C ARG A 181 -15.30 -2.47 -10.55
N GLY A 182 -15.76 -2.13 -9.35
CA GLY A 182 -16.52 -3.06 -8.50
C GLY A 182 -15.69 -4.20 -7.91
N PHE A 183 -14.38 -4.25 -8.22
CA PHE A 183 -13.49 -5.26 -7.68
C PHE A 183 -13.19 -4.94 -6.21
N PHE A 184 -13.57 -5.86 -5.33
CA PHE A 184 -13.18 -5.88 -3.92
C PHE A 184 -13.04 -7.34 -3.47
N ARG A 185 -11.93 -7.67 -2.81
CA ARG A 185 -11.64 -9.00 -2.28
C ARG A 185 -10.99 -8.87 -0.93
N TRP A 186 -11.28 -9.80 -0.05
CA TRP A 186 -10.62 -9.90 1.24
C TRP A 186 -10.34 -11.35 1.63
N HIS A 187 -9.40 -11.56 2.51
CA HIS A 187 -9.11 -12.86 3.12
C HIS A 187 -8.28 -12.69 4.40
N HIS A 188 -8.31 -13.71 5.26
CA HIS A 188 -7.38 -13.79 6.38
C HIS A 188 -5.94 -14.03 5.88
N PRO A 189 -4.91 -13.48 6.56
CA PRO A 189 -3.53 -13.70 6.17
C PRO A 189 -3.17 -15.19 6.23
N ASN A 190 -2.43 -15.64 5.22
CA ASN A 190 -1.81 -16.96 5.27
C ASN A 190 -0.40 -16.80 5.85
N PRO A 191 -0.08 -17.39 7.01
CA PRO A 191 1.23 -17.25 7.67
C PRO A 191 2.42 -17.58 6.77
N ALA A 192 2.25 -18.48 5.79
CA ALA A 192 3.29 -18.88 4.85
C ALA A 192 3.60 -17.81 3.77
N THR A 193 2.79 -16.76 3.65
CA THR A 193 2.88 -15.80 2.54
C THR A 193 2.99 -14.33 2.97
N THR A 194 3.14 -14.08 4.27
CA THR A 194 3.26 -12.72 4.82
C THR A 194 4.68 -12.16 4.66
N LYS A 195 4.80 -10.83 4.54
CA LYS A 195 6.09 -10.16 4.26
C LYS A 195 7.09 -10.33 5.40
N PHE A 196 6.66 -10.15 6.65
CA PHE A 196 7.51 -10.16 7.84
C PHE A 196 7.01 -11.09 8.96
N GLY A 197 5.88 -11.79 8.80
CA GLY A 197 5.34 -12.73 9.78
C GLY A 197 4.88 -12.08 11.09
N LEU A 198 4.50 -10.80 11.06
CA LEU A 198 4.09 -10.04 12.25
C LEU A 198 2.65 -10.33 12.68
N GLU A 199 1.85 -10.95 11.82
CA GLU A 199 0.45 -11.33 12.07
C GLU A 199 0.28 -12.24 13.28
N LYS A 200 1.34 -12.96 13.67
CA LYS A 200 1.37 -13.82 14.86
C LYS A 200 1.05 -13.09 16.18
N HIS A 201 1.28 -11.78 16.25
CA HIS A 201 1.02 -10.99 17.46
C HIS A 201 -0.48 -10.80 17.73
N ASN A 202 -1.33 -11.00 16.74
CA ASN A 202 -2.79 -11.02 16.92
C ASN A 202 -3.34 -12.44 17.18
N GLY A 203 -2.45 -13.44 17.28
CA GLY A 203 -2.84 -14.83 17.55
C GLY A 203 -3.44 -15.57 16.36
N ALA A 204 -4.12 -16.66 16.65
CA ALA A 204 -4.84 -17.43 15.63
C ALA A 204 -6.15 -16.74 15.27
N THR A 205 -6.52 -16.77 13.98
CA THR A 205 -7.79 -16.25 13.50
C THR A 205 -8.97 -16.89 14.23
N GLN A 206 -9.85 -16.06 14.76
CA GLN A 206 -11.07 -16.46 15.51
C GLN A 206 -12.32 -16.46 14.64
N ASN A 207 -12.23 -15.90 13.41
CA ASN A 207 -13.34 -15.68 12.49
C ASN A 207 -14.45 -14.79 13.10
N HIS A 208 -14.05 -13.66 13.69
CA HIS A 208 -14.99 -12.67 14.22
C HIS A 208 -15.94 -12.19 13.11
N PRO A 209 -17.26 -12.15 13.36
CA PRO A 209 -18.20 -11.64 12.39
C PRO A 209 -18.03 -10.13 12.22
N PHE A 210 -18.16 -9.63 10.99
CA PHE A 210 -18.12 -8.21 10.67
C PHE A 210 -18.99 -7.89 9.46
N ASP A 211 -19.25 -6.61 9.25
CA ASP A 211 -19.96 -6.11 8.07
C ASP A 211 -18.97 -5.93 6.89
N GLU A 212 -19.04 -6.82 5.90
CA GLU A 212 -18.18 -6.79 4.71
C GLU A 212 -18.41 -5.53 3.85
N GLU A 213 -19.66 -5.03 3.77
CA GLU A 213 -19.97 -3.81 3.01
C GLU A 213 -19.43 -2.57 3.74
N LEU A 214 -19.43 -2.57 5.08
CA LEU A 214 -18.74 -1.52 5.84
C LEU A 214 -17.24 -1.54 5.57
N LEU A 215 -16.58 -2.70 5.63
CA LEU A 215 -15.15 -2.81 5.29
C LEU A 215 -14.88 -2.31 3.87
N ARG A 216 -15.68 -2.73 2.91
CA ARG A 216 -15.58 -2.28 1.52
C ARG A 216 -15.71 -0.77 1.42
N SER A 217 -16.74 -0.19 2.04
CA SER A 217 -16.98 1.26 2.05
C SER A 217 -15.81 2.03 2.66
N MET A 218 -15.30 1.58 3.82
CA MET A 218 -14.14 2.17 4.49
C MET A 218 -12.89 2.11 3.61
N ALA A 219 -12.61 0.98 2.97
CA ALA A 219 -11.45 0.77 2.12
C ALA A 219 -11.47 1.69 0.90
N PHE A 220 -12.61 1.81 0.20
CA PHE A 220 -12.76 2.72 -0.94
C PHE A 220 -12.72 4.19 -0.52
N LYS A 221 -13.31 4.55 0.61
CA LYS A 221 -13.21 5.91 1.17
C LYS A 221 -11.74 6.26 1.46
N ALA A 222 -11.01 5.36 2.08
CA ALA A 222 -9.59 5.54 2.37
C ALA A 222 -8.76 5.69 1.09
N ALA A 223 -8.93 4.80 0.10
CA ALA A 223 -8.25 4.86 -1.17
C ALA A 223 -8.53 6.18 -1.93
N SER A 224 -9.79 6.61 -1.95
CA SER A 224 -10.19 7.88 -2.55
C SER A 224 -9.54 9.08 -1.86
N ALA A 225 -9.52 9.11 -0.53
CA ALA A 225 -8.91 10.20 0.24
C ALA A 225 -7.38 10.26 0.07
N ILE A 226 -6.72 9.12 -0.08
CA ILE A 226 -5.29 9.00 -0.36
C ILE A 226 -4.98 9.37 -1.82
N GLY A 227 -5.93 9.17 -2.74
CA GLY A 227 -5.77 9.45 -4.17
C GLY A 227 -5.20 8.27 -4.94
N ILE A 228 -5.52 7.04 -4.54
CA ILE A 228 -5.11 5.80 -5.23
C ILE A 228 -6.33 5.03 -5.74
N GLU A 229 -6.18 4.37 -6.88
CA GLU A 229 -7.25 3.61 -7.54
C GLU A 229 -7.02 2.10 -7.48
N ILE A 230 -5.76 1.68 -7.48
CA ILE A 230 -5.32 0.29 -7.31
C ILE A 230 -4.70 0.18 -5.94
N PHE A 231 -5.38 -0.51 -5.03
CA PHE A 231 -5.01 -0.51 -3.62
C PHE A 231 -5.21 -1.85 -2.94
N GLY A 232 -4.56 -2.00 -1.82
CA GLY A 232 -4.81 -3.03 -0.83
C GLY A 232 -4.47 -2.53 0.56
N GLY A 233 -4.75 -3.31 1.56
CA GLY A 233 -4.45 -2.94 2.93
C GLY A 233 -4.76 -4.05 3.90
N ASP A 234 -4.55 -3.72 5.16
CA ASP A 234 -4.82 -4.59 6.28
C ASP A 234 -5.77 -3.88 7.27
N CYS A 235 -6.70 -4.62 7.85
CA CYS A 235 -7.52 -4.14 8.96
C CYS A 235 -7.56 -5.15 10.08
N ILE A 236 -7.96 -4.69 11.27
CA ILE A 236 -8.30 -5.54 12.41
C ILE A 236 -9.82 -5.55 12.56
N VAL A 237 -10.38 -6.74 12.76
CA VAL A 237 -11.77 -6.94 13.17
C VAL A 237 -11.78 -7.45 14.60
N THR A 238 -12.36 -6.68 15.50
CA THR A 238 -12.45 -7.03 16.92
C THR A 238 -13.58 -8.02 17.20
N ALA A 239 -13.61 -8.60 18.39
CA ALA A 239 -14.63 -9.59 18.79
C ALA A 239 -16.07 -9.04 18.74
N ASP A 240 -16.26 -7.72 18.87
CA ASP A 240 -17.54 -7.02 18.75
C ASP A 240 -17.83 -6.51 17.32
N GLY A 241 -16.99 -6.91 16.33
CA GLY A 241 -17.19 -6.60 14.93
C GLY A 241 -16.75 -5.21 14.48
N GLN A 242 -16.03 -4.45 15.33
CA GLN A 242 -15.46 -3.17 14.93
C GLN A 242 -14.31 -3.38 13.94
N ILE A 243 -14.17 -2.48 12.97
CA ILE A 243 -13.16 -2.55 11.92
C ILE A 243 -12.22 -1.36 12.05
N TYR A 244 -10.91 -1.64 12.10
CA TYR A 244 -9.86 -0.61 12.17
C TYR A 244 -8.86 -0.81 11.03
N ILE A 245 -8.72 0.15 10.11
CA ILE A 245 -7.70 0.11 9.06
C ILE A 245 -6.32 0.35 9.69
N ILE A 246 -5.38 -0.57 9.48
CA ILE A 246 -4.04 -0.52 10.07
C ILE A 246 -2.92 -0.37 9.03
N ASP A 247 -3.23 -0.57 7.76
CA ASP A 247 -2.32 -0.37 6.65
C ASP A 247 -3.08 -0.13 5.34
N ILE A 248 -2.48 0.69 4.46
CA ILE A 248 -2.97 0.86 3.10
C ILE A 248 -1.78 0.95 2.15
N ASN A 249 -1.86 0.26 1.03
CA ASN A 249 -0.77 0.10 0.09
C ASN A 249 -1.19 0.45 -1.33
N ASP A 250 -0.37 1.23 -2.00
CA ASP A 250 -0.43 1.41 -3.44
C ASP A 250 -0.07 0.10 -4.16
N PHE A 251 -0.79 -0.22 -5.20
CA PHE A 251 -0.52 -1.28 -6.16
C PHE A 251 0.02 -2.57 -5.53
N PRO A 252 -0.77 -3.30 -4.73
CA PRO A 252 -0.36 -4.57 -4.13
C PRO A 252 -0.21 -5.67 -5.19
N SER A 253 0.46 -6.77 -4.87
CA SER A 253 0.71 -7.87 -5.82
C SER A 253 -0.53 -8.71 -6.18
N TYR A 254 -1.66 -8.55 -5.48
CA TYR A 254 -2.89 -9.34 -5.68
C TYR A 254 -2.65 -10.85 -5.79
N SER A 255 -1.74 -11.42 -5.02
CA SER A 255 -1.20 -12.78 -5.22
C SER A 255 -2.27 -13.86 -5.43
N ALA A 256 -3.36 -13.82 -4.65
CA ALA A 256 -4.47 -14.77 -4.76
C ALA A 256 -5.42 -14.47 -5.93
N TYR A 257 -5.43 -13.22 -6.45
CA TYR A 257 -6.40 -12.70 -7.41
C TYR A 257 -5.75 -12.13 -8.66
N CYS A 258 -4.47 -12.45 -8.92
CA CYS A 258 -3.62 -11.81 -9.92
C CYS A 258 -4.27 -11.70 -11.32
N LYS A 259 -4.87 -12.77 -11.83
CA LYS A 259 -5.48 -12.76 -13.18
C LYS A 259 -6.74 -11.88 -13.25
N GLU A 260 -7.58 -11.93 -12.24
CA GLU A 260 -8.80 -11.12 -12.14
C GLU A 260 -8.43 -9.64 -11.95
N ALA A 261 -7.51 -9.34 -11.04
CA ALA A 261 -7.02 -7.98 -10.83
C ALA A 261 -6.37 -7.39 -12.09
N ALA A 262 -5.58 -8.17 -12.83
CA ALA A 262 -4.95 -7.72 -14.06
C ALA A 262 -5.98 -7.31 -15.13
N GLU A 263 -7.08 -8.05 -15.24
CA GLU A 263 -8.19 -7.71 -16.13
C GLU A 263 -8.85 -6.38 -15.74
N GLU A 264 -9.19 -6.24 -14.46
CA GLU A 264 -9.87 -5.04 -13.96
C GLU A 264 -8.97 -3.79 -14.01
N ILE A 265 -7.65 -3.96 -13.76
CA ILE A 265 -6.66 -2.89 -13.89
C ILE A 265 -6.54 -2.43 -15.34
N ALA A 266 -6.46 -3.35 -16.29
CA ALA A 266 -6.39 -3.01 -17.71
C ALA A 266 -7.63 -2.21 -18.14
N MET A 267 -8.82 -2.66 -17.74
CA MET A 267 -10.07 -1.96 -18.04
C MET A 267 -10.17 -0.59 -17.37
N LEU A 268 -9.68 -0.43 -16.14
CA LEU A 268 -9.60 0.88 -15.45
C LEU A 268 -8.79 1.87 -16.29
N ILE A 269 -7.59 1.47 -16.72
CA ILE A 269 -6.66 2.34 -17.46
C ILE A 269 -7.24 2.69 -18.84
N GLU A 270 -7.85 1.73 -19.54
CA GLU A 270 -8.53 1.99 -20.82
C GLU A 270 -9.64 3.03 -20.65
N ASN A 271 -10.53 2.84 -19.67
CA ASN A 271 -11.65 3.74 -19.44
C ASN A 271 -11.17 5.17 -19.11
N LYS A 272 -10.11 5.33 -18.31
CA LYS A 272 -9.52 6.65 -18.02
C LYS A 272 -8.97 7.30 -19.28
N THR A 273 -8.24 6.54 -20.09
CA THR A 273 -7.63 7.05 -21.31
C THR A 273 -8.69 7.44 -22.34
N ASP A 274 -9.75 6.67 -22.49
CA ASP A 274 -10.85 6.98 -23.42
C ASP A 274 -11.67 8.18 -22.95
N TYR A 275 -11.86 8.35 -21.65
CA TYR A 275 -12.55 9.51 -21.09
C TYR A 275 -11.77 10.82 -21.36
N GLU A 276 -10.45 10.83 -21.15
CA GLU A 276 -9.64 12.02 -21.42
C GLU A 276 -9.53 12.35 -22.91
N ARG A 277 -9.60 11.36 -23.81
CA ARG A 277 -9.61 11.60 -25.25
C ARG A 277 -10.91 12.19 -25.79
N ARG A 278 -11.99 12.11 -25.03
CA ARG A 278 -13.31 12.64 -25.42
C ARG A 278 -13.55 14.07 -24.91
N LYS A 279 -12.71 14.58 -24.02
CA LYS A 279 -12.69 15.98 -23.60
C LYS A 279 -11.99 16.88 -24.60
#